data_8d63381a7ef9e695cf47b07bd0e9e97f
#
_entry.id   8d63381a7ef9e695cf47b07bd0e9e97f
#
_cell.length_a   1.000
_cell.length_b   1.000
_cell.length_c   1.000
_cell.angle_alpha   90.00
_cell.angle_beta   90.00
_cell.angle_gamma   90.00
#
_symmetry.space_group_name_H-M   'P 1'
#
loop_
_entity.id
_entity.type
_entity.pdbx_description
1 polymer ?
#
loop_
_entity_poly.entity_id
_entity_poly.type
_entity_poly.pdbx_seq_one_letter_code
_entity_poly.pdbx_strand_id
1 'polypeptide(L)'
;DLPDDEALINKLLSAVRSEKRAGILNQKNREHANEMLVGEMLMLYALKDSFSISPKNVEIALGEHGKPYLKNFDKAYFNISHSGGAAVCAVYDGEVGVDIQKISKFNPSLAKKMCSAKELEQLGKSERRDYEFSRLWSVKEAYHKLCGTGILYPDFAKEYDCRFKSFELFGCVVT
;
A
#
# COMPACT_ATOMS: atom_id res chain seq x y z
N ASP A 1 -2.13 8.70 13.99
CA ASP A 1 -1.33 8.02 15.02
C ASP A 1 -2.26 7.19 15.87
N LEU A 2 -1.95 5.90 16.04
CA LEU A 2 -2.59 5.11 17.07
C LEU A 2 -2.18 5.71 18.43
N PRO A 3 -3.14 6.01 19.31
CA PRO A 3 -2.80 6.49 20.63
C PRO A 3 -2.00 5.42 21.40
N ASP A 4 -1.17 5.83 22.36
CA ASP A 4 -0.50 4.94 23.31
C ASP A 4 -1.49 4.35 24.35
N ASP A 5 -2.65 3.94 23.88
CA ASP A 5 -3.73 3.35 24.67
C ASP A 5 -3.75 1.84 24.42
N GLU A 6 -3.17 1.10 25.34
CA GLU A 6 -3.13 -0.37 25.29
C GLU A 6 -4.54 -1.00 25.24
N ALA A 7 -5.53 -0.40 25.90
CA ALA A 7 -6.89 -0.92 25.87
C ALA A 7 -7.51 -0.80 24.49
N LEU A 8 -7.28 0.33 23.81
CA LEU A 8 -7.73 0.53 22.45
C LEU A 8 -6.99 -0.42 21.47
N ILE A 9 -5.67 -0.53 21.60
CA ILE A 9 -4.87 -1.45 20.77
C ILE A 9 -5.37 -2.89 20.93
N ASN A 10 -5.57 -3.35 22.16
CA ASN A 10 -6.10 -4.70 22.44
C ASN A 10 -7.50 -4.90 21.86
N LYS A 11 -8.36 -3.89 21.93
CA LYS A 11 -9.70 -3.92 21.31
C LYS A 11 -9.61 -4.03 19.79
N LEU A 12 -8.74 -3.26 19.15
CA LEU A 12 -8.51 -3.34 17.70
C LEU A 12 -7.92 -4.70 17.30
N LEU A 13 -6.94 -5.20 18.05
CA LEU A 13 -6.36 -6.53 17.82
C LEU A 13 -7.39 -7.64 17.95
N SER A 14 -8.39 -7.49 18.83
CA SER A 14 -9.47 -8.49 18.96
C SER A 14 -10.37 -8.56 17.73
N ALA A 15 -10.47 -7.48 16.97
CA ALA A 15 -11.26 -7.41 15.73
C ALA A 15 -10.48 -7.91 14.49
N VAL A 16 -9.16 -8.03 14.60
CA VAL A 16 -8.28 -8.53 13.52
C VAL A 16 -8.35 -10.06 13.46
N ARG A 17 -8.31 -10.60 12.24
CA ARG A 17 -8.26 -12.05 12.01
C ARG A 17 -7.07 -12.70 12.72
N SER A 18 -7.25 -13.94 13.22
CA SER A 18 -6.26 -14.64 14.04
C SER A 18 -4.87 -14.74 13.39
N GLU A 19 -4.82 -15.06 12.10
CA GLU A 19 -3.58 -15.23 11.34
C GLU A 19 -2.81 -13.90 11.24
N LYS A 20 -3.53 -12.81 10.97
CA LYS A 20 -2.93 -11.48 10.86
C LYS A 20 -2.49 -10.94 12.22
N ARG A 21 -3.29 -11.20 13.26
CA ARG A 21 -2.98 -10.81 14.65
C ARG A 21 -1.65 -11.36 15.10
N ALA A 22 -1.38 -12.65 14.86
CA ALA A 22 -0.10 -13.27 15.20
C ALA A 22 1.07 -12.57 14.50
N GLY A 23 0.93 -12.24 13.21
CA GLY A 23 1.93 -11.48 12.46
C GLY A 23 2.20 -10.10 13.04
N ILE A 24 1.15 -9.36 13.44
CA ILE A 24 1.27 -8.03 14.05
C ILE A 24 1.99 -8.11 15.40
N LEU A 25 1.59 -9.05 16.27
CA LEU A 25 2.18 -9.21 17.59
C LEU A 25 3.65 -9.64 17.57
N ASN A 26 4.08 -10.35 16.52
CA ASN A 26 5.47 -10.78 16.35
C ASN A 26 6.37 -9.71 15.72
N GLN A 27 5.85 -8.53 15.34
CA GLN A 27 6.67 -7.46 14.80
C GLN A 27 7.54 -6.82 15.89
N LYS A 28 8.85 -6.77 15.61
CA LYS A 28 9.83 -6.12 16.50
C LYS A 28 9.73 -4.59 16.44
N ASN A 29 9.34 -4.05 15.29
CA ASN A 29 9.15 -2.61 15.10
C ASN A 29 7.68 -2.26 15.41
N ARG A 30 7.47 -1.49 16.49
CA ARG A 30 6.13 -1.07 16.93
C ARG A 30 5.41 -0.20 15.90
N GLU A 31 6.11 0.71 15.24
CA GLU A 31 5.54 1.54 14.18
C GLU A 31 4.99 0.67 13.04
N HIS A 32 5.78 -0.29 12.59
CA HIS A 32 5.35 -1.24 11.56
C HIS A 32 4.17 -2.12 12.01
N ALA A 33 4.18 -2.59 13.27
CA ALA A 33 3.03 -3.32 13.84
C ALA A 33 1.76 -2.47 13.82
N ASN A 34 1.85 -1.19 14.17
CA ASN A 34 0.75 -0.25 14.14
C ASN A 34 0.25 0.00 12.71
N GLU A 35 1.15 0.19 11.75
CA GLU A 35 0.81 0.32 10.33
C GLU A 35 0.03 -0.90 9.82
N MET A 36 0.50 -2.11 10.16
CA MET A 36 -0.18 -3.36 9.81
C MET A 36 -1.58 -3.45 10.42
N LEU A 37 -1.73 -3.06 11.70
CA LEU A 37 -3.01 -3.05 12.41
C LEU A 37 -3.98 -2.07 11.76
N VAL A 38 -3.54 -0.83 11.51
CA VAL A 38 -4.37 0.20 10.84
C VAL A 38 -4.77 -0.24 9.44
N GLY A 39 -3.85 -0.78 8.65
CA GLY A 39 -4.14 -1.27 7.31
C GLY A 39 -5.22 -2.35 7.30
N GLU A 40 -5.15 -3.32 8.22
CA GLU A 40 -6.18 -4.36 8.38
C GLU A 40 -7.54 -3.76 8.77
N MET A 41 -7.56 -2.83 9.72
CA MET A 41 -8.80 -2.16 10.15
C MET A 41 -9.42 -1.32 9.03
N LEU A 42 -8.61 -0.59 8.25
CA LEU A 42 -9.07 0.16 7.09
C LEU A 42 -9.69 -0.76 6.03
N MET A 43 -9.08 -1.91 5.76
CA MET A 43 -9.62 -2.89 4.81
C MET A 43 -10.98 -3.40 5.28
N LEU A 44 -11.09 -3.84 6.54
CA LEU A 44 -12.36 -4.36 7.09
C LEU A 44 -13.46 -3.29 7.07
N TYR A 45 -13.12 -2.05 7.40
CA TYR A 45 -14.04 -0.91 7.33
C TYR A 45 -14.47 -0.63 5.89
N ALA A 46 -13.53 -0.50 4.96
CA ALA A 46 -13.81 -0.17 3.55
C ALA A 46 -14.64 -1.27 2.86
N LEU A 47 -14.36 -2.54 3.12
CA LEU A 47 -15.16 -3.66 2.61
C LEU A 47 -16.58 -3.65 3.16
N LYS A 48 -16.76 -3.32 4.43
CA LYS A 48 -18.08 -3.18 5.03
C LYS A 48 -18.86 -2.00 4.45
N ASP A 49 -18.22 -0.85 4.33
CA ASP A 49 -18.80 0.40 3.85
C ASP A 49 -19.21 0.32 2.37
N SER A 50 -18.29 -0.12 1.51
CA SER A 50 -18.48 -0.09 0.06
C SER A 50 -19.20 -1.32 -0.50
N PHE A 51 -19.06 -2.49 0.15
CA PHE A 51 -19.58 -3.77 -0.35
C PHE A 51 -20.53 -4.45 0.63
N SER A 52 -20.82 -3.86 1.78
CA SER A 52 -21.63 -4.46 2.85
C SER A 52 -21.10 -5.81 3.36
N ILE A 53 -19.79 -6.07 3.17
CA ILE A 53 -19.14 -7.30 3.62
C ILE A 53 -18.86 -7.18 5.11
N SER A 54 -19.49 -8.06 5.91
CA SER A 54 -19.21 -8.13 7.34
C SER A 54 -17.77 -8.60 7.60
N PRO A 55 -17.03 -7.98 8.55
CA PRO A 55 -15.69 -8.44 8.93
C PRO A 55 -15.59 -9.93 9.27
N LYS A 56 -16.66 -10.50 9.82
CA LYS A 56 -16.74 -11.94 10.17
C LYS A 56 -16.74 -12.86 8.95
N ASN A 57 -17.11 -12.35 7.78
CA ASN A 57 -17.19 -13.10 6.54
C ASN A 57 -15.96 -12.92 5.64
N VAL A 58 -14.98 -12.14 6.09
CA VAL A 58 -13.75 -11.88 5.32
C VAL A 58 -12.81 -13.08 5.44
N GLU A 59 -12.64 -13.81 4.34
CA GLU A 59 -11.63 -14.86 4.18
C GLU A 59 -10.61 -14.40 3.15
N ILE A 60 -9.32 -14.39 3.54
CA ILE A 60 -8.22 -13.98 2.66
C ILE A 60 -7.38 -15.18 2.26
N ALA A 61 -7.05 -15.27 0.99
CA ALA A 61 -6.03 -16.14 0.46
C ALA A 61 -4.92 -15.32 -0.19
N LEU A 62 -3.81 -15.97 -0.49
CA LEU A 62 -2.68 -15.37 -1.18
C LEU A 62 -2.61 -15.91 -2.62
N GLY A 63 -2.44 -15.02 -3.58
CA GLY A 63 -2.14 -15.36 -4.96
C GLY A 63 -0.70 -15.86 -5.14
N GLU A 64 -0.34 -16.22 -6.36
CA GLU A 64 0.94 -16.83 -6.72
C GLU A 64 2.17 -16.06 -6.22
N HIS A 65 2.10 -14.72 -6.24
CA HIS A 65 3.18 -13.83 -5.77
C HIS A 65 2.89 -13.16 -4.43
N GLY A 66 1.97 -13.73 -3.64
CA GLY A 66 1.66 -13.25 -2.30
C GLY A 66 0.69 -12.06 -2.23
N LYS A 67 0.08 -11.61 -3.35
CA LYS A 67 -0.98 -10.61 -3.34
C LYS A 67 -2.19 -11.19 -2.60
N PRO A 68 -2.67 -10.56 -1.51
CA PRO A 68 -3.85 -11.01 -0.81
C PRO A 68 -5.13 -10.72 -1.62
N TYR A 69 -6.08 -11.65 -1.58
CA TYR A 69 -7.39 -11.49 -2.21
C TYR A 69 -8.49 -12.10 -1.34
N LEU A 70 -9.73 -11.67 -1.56
CA LEU A 70 -10.91 -12.23 -0.89
C LEU A 70 -11.27 -13.56 -1.55
N LYS A 71 -11.27 -14.64 -0.75
CA LYS A 71 -11.52 -15.99 -1.24
C LYS A 71 -12.99 -16.23 -1.64
N ASN A 72 -13.90 -15.54 -0.99
CA ASN A 72 -15.34 -15.80 -1.06
C ASN A 72 -16.15 -14.64 -1.66
N PHE A 73 -15.49 -13.67 -2.33
CA PHE A 73 -16.13 -12.53 -2.98
C PHE A 73 -15.47 -12.21 -4.33
N ASP A 74 -16.14 -12.53 -5.43
CA ASP A 74 -15.59 -12.40 -6.78
C ASP A 74 -15.56 -10.96 -7.34
N LYS A 75 -16.29 -10.03 -6.71
CA LYS A 75 -16.43 -8.64 -7.17
C LYS A 75 -16.06 -7.62 -6.10
N ALA A 76 -15.20 -7.99 -5.19
CA ALA A 76 -14.65 -7.08 -4.21
C ALA A 76 -13.15 -7.30 -4.11
N TYR A 77 -12.40 -6.33 -4.54
CA TYR A 77 -10.94 -6.33 -4.54
C TYR A 77 -10.44 -5.32 -3.54
N PHE A 78 -9.28 -5.57 -2.98
CA PHE A 78 -8.64 -4.63 -2.08
C PHE A 78 -7.12 -4.65 -2.25
N ASN A 79 -6.51 -3.55 -1.87
CA ASN A 79 -5.07 -3.46 -1.73
C ASN A 79 -4.71 -2.54 -0.55
N ILE A 80 -3.63 -2.84 0.15
CA ILE A 80 -3.16 -2.10 1.32
C ILE A 80 -1.70 -1.71 1.09
N SER A 81 -1.35 -0.51 1.50
CA SER A 81 0.03 -0.05 1.61
C SER A 81 0.24 0.73 2.90
N HIS A 82 1.49 0.76 3.37
CA HIS A 82 1.88 1.53 4.55
C HIS A 82 3.32 2.02 4.43
N SER A 83 3.59 3.22 4.91
CA SER A 83 4.90 3.85 4.92
C SER A 83 4.91 5.06 5.84
N GLY A 84 6.01 5.22 6.60
CA GLY A 84 6.25 6.42 7.39
C GLY A 84 5.21 6.71 8.47
N GLY A 85 4.69 5.69 9.14
CA GLY A 85 3.69 5.80 10.18
C GLY A 85 2.24 5.94 9.68
N ALA A 86 2.02 5.77 8.35
CA ALA A 86 0.70 5.85 7.73
C ALA A 86 0.34 4.56 7.00
N ALA A 87 -0.95 4.29 6.88
CA ALA A 87 -1.48 3.19 6.06
C ALA A 87 -2.62 3.69 5.17
N VAL A 88 -2.77 3.07 4.02
CA VAL A 88 -3.87 3.30 3.08
C VAL A 88 -4.46 1.98 2.64
N CYS A 89 -5.75 2.00 2.32
CA CYS A 89 -6.45 0.88 1.72
C CYS A 89 -7.31 1.38 0.56
N ALA A 90 -7.26 0.68 -0.56
CA ALA A 90 -8.18 0.84 -1.67
C ALA A 90 -9.07 -0.40 -1.78
N VAL A 91 -10.36 -0.18 -2.06
CA VAL A 91 -11.33 -1.24 -2.40
C VAL A 91 -12.04 -0.86 -3.68
N TYR A 92 -12.29 -1.86 -4.53
CA TYR A 92 -12.92 -1.63 -5.84
C TYR A 92 -13.65 -2.91 -6.31
N ASP A 93 -14.52 -2.79 -7.32
CA ASP A 93 -15.22 -3.91 -7.96
C ASP A 93 -14.41 -4.60 -9.08
N GLY A 94 -13.16 -4.21 -9.25
CA GLY A 94 -12.17 -4.76 -10.16
C GLY A 94 -10.78 -4.72 -9.54
N GLU A 95 -9.78 -5.20 -10.27
CA GLU A 95 -8.38 -5.18 -9.79
C GLU A 95 -7.94 -3.76 -9.41
N VAL A 96 -7.32 -3.65 -8.26
CA VAL A 96 -6.84 -2.39 -7.69
C VAL A 96 -5.45 -2.55 -7.07
N GLY A 97 -4.63 -1.51 -7.20
CA GLY A 97 -3.35 -1.38 -6.52
C GLY A 97 -3.28 -0.01 -5.86
N VAL A 98 -2.76 0.06 -4.67
CA VAL A 98 -2.52 1.31 -3.94
C VAL A 98 -1.13 1.29 -3.34
N ASP A 99 -0.46 2.43 -3.37
CA ASP A 99 0.78 2.63 -2.65
C ASP A 99 0.77 3.93 -1.88
N ILE A 100 1.47 3.96 -0.75
CA ILE A 100 1.82 5.16 0.00
C ILE A 100 3.31 5.19 0.22
N GLN A 101 3.94 6.30 -0.11
CA GLN A 101 5.37 6.49 0.02
C GLN A 101 5.67 7.79 0.74
N LYS A 102 6.40 7.71 1.88
CA LYS A 102 6.93 8.90 2.53
C LYS A 102 7.85 9.66 1.56
N ILE A 103 7.63 10.96 1.42
CA ILE A 103 8.50 11.80 0.59
C ILE A 103 9.91 11.76 1.17
N SER A 104 10.85 11.28 0.39
CA SER A 104 12.26 11.10 0.75
C SER A 104 13.16 11.87 -0.18
N LYS A 105 14.38 12.16 0.28
CA LYS A 105 15.38 12.81 -0.58
C LYS A 105 15.65 11.99 -1.84
N PHE A 106 15.76 12.69 -2.94
CA PHE A 106 16.11 12.12 -4.23
C PHE A 106 17.41 11.32 -4.16
N ASN A 107 17.35 10.06 -4.59
CA ASN A 107 18.50 9.17 -4.67
C ASN A 107 18.85 8.89 -6.13
N PRO A 108 19.93 9.50 -6.70
CA PRO A 108 20.29 9.34 -8.11
C PRO A 108 20.61 7.90 -8.50
N SER A 109 21.21 7.13 -7.59
CA SER A 109 21.59 5.74 -7.86
C SER A 109 20.37 4.83 -7.95
N LEU A 110 19.37 5.07 -7.10
CA LEU A 110 18.11 4.34 -7.13
C LEU A 110 17.27 4.77 -8.35
N ALA A 111 17.21 6.08 -8.62
CA ALA A 111 16.49 6.61 -9.78
C ALA A 111 16.99 6.00 -11.09
N LYS A 112 18.31 5.86 -11.28
CA LYS A 112 18.89 5.22 -12.46
C LYS A 112 18.46 3.76 -12.66
N LYS A 113 18.11 3.05 -11.58
CA LYS A 113 17.66 1.65 -11.63
C LYS A 113 16.17 1.51 -11.92
N MET A 114 15.37 2.49 -11.50
CA MET A 114 13.93 2.39 -11.52
C MET A 114 13.24 3.28 -12.55
N CYS A 115 13.90 4.30 -13.07
CA CYS A 115 13.31 5.26 -13.99
C CYS A 115 13.75 5.02 -15.43
N SER A 116 12.85 5.27 -16.38
CA SER A 116 13.18 5.39 -17.78
C SER A 116 14.04 6.64 -18.04
N ALA A 117 14.68 6.72 -19.21
CA ALA A 117 15.44 7.90 -19.60
C ALA A 117 14.61 9.19 -19.59
N LYS A 118 13.34 9.10 -20.03
CA LYS A 118 12.38 10.21 -20.03
C LYS A 118 12.02 10.66 -18.61
N GLU A 119 11.78 9.71 -17.71
CA GLU A 119 11.48 10.01 -16.30
C GLU A 119 12.69 10.65 -15.60
N LEU A 120 13.91 10.18 -15.90
CA LEU A 120 15.15 10.79 -15.38
C LEU A 120 15.32 12.24 -15.87
N GLU A 121 15.02 12.52 -17.13
CA GLU A 121 15.05 13.86 -17.69
C GLU A 121 14.03 14.78 -16.98
N GLN A 122 12.80 14.29 -16.76
CA GLN A 122 11.76 15.02 -16.05
C GLN A 122 12.16 15.32 -14.60
N LEU A 123 12.71 14.32 -13.89
CA LEU A 123 13.25 14.50 -12.54
C LEU A 123 14.37 15.55 -12.50
N GLY A 124 15.24 15.57 -13.52
CA GLY A 124 16.30 16.56 -13.63
C GLY A 124 15.81 18.00 -13.73
N LYS A 125 14.64 18.22 -14.33
CA LYS A 125 14.01 19.52 -14.54
C LYS A 125 13.06 19.94 -13.42
N SER A 126 12.69 19.03 -12.52
CA SER A 126 11.69 19.29 -11.48
C SER A 126 12.24 20.13 -10.34
N GLU A 127 11.51 21.17 -9.97
CA GLU A 127 11.74 21.96 -8.73
C GLU A 127 11.36 21.19 -7.46
N ARG A 128 10.42 20.22 -7.59
CA ARG A 128 9.96 19.34 -6.49
C ARG A 128 10.53 17.93 -6.65
N ARG A 129 11.84 17.81 -6.88
CA ARG A 129 12.49 16.55 -7.25
C ARG A 129 12.26 15.41 -6.25
N ASP A 130 12.29 15.69 -4.96
CA ASP A 130 12.06 14.69 -3.90
C ASP A 130 10.64 14.14 -3.97
N TYR A 131 9.65 15.02 -4.17
CA TYR A 131 8.26 14.63 -4.37
C TYR A 131 8.08 13.80 -5.65
N GLU A 132 8.58 14.27 -6.79
CA GLU A 132 8.41 13.59 -8.07
C GLU A 132 9.11 12.21 -8.08
N PHE A 133 10.26 12.10 -7.43
CA PHE A 133 10.93 10.83 -7.25
C PHE A 133 10.09 9.85 -6.42
N SER A 134 9.56 10.30 -5.28
CA SER A 134 8.70 9.50 -4.42
C SER A 134 7.38 9.13 -5.13
N ARG A 135 6.83 10.04 -5.96
CA ARG A 135 5.64 9.79 -6.77
C ARG A 135 5.88 8.71 -7.84
N LEU A 136 6.98 8.79 -8.57
CA LEU A 136 7.34 7.77 -9.56
C LEU A 136 7.51 6.40 -8.90
N TRP A 137 8.13 6.35 -7.74
CA TRP A 137 8.25 5.13 -6.95
C TRP A 137 6.87 4.59 -6.59
N SER A 138 6.01 5.41 -6.00
CA SER A 138 4.66 5.03 -5.58
C SER A 138 3.80 4.54 -6.75
N VAL A 139 3.87 5.19 -7.93
CA VAL A 139 3.18 4.73 -9.15
C VAL A 139 3.61 3.31 -9.53
N LYS A 140 4.91 3.05 -9.52
CA LYS A 140 5.46 1.75 -9.91
C LYS A 140 5.10 0.65 -8.91
N GLU A 141 5.18 0.94 -7.62
CA GLU A 141 4.74 0.05 -6.55
C GLU A 141 3.24 -0.26 -6.66
N ALA A 142 2.40 0.76 -6.83
CA ALA A 142 0.96 0.58 -6.98
C ALA A 142 0.62 -0.30 -8.20
N TYR A 143 1.34 -0.11 -9.32
CA TYR A 143 1.18 -0.94 -10.50
C TYR A 143 1.54 -2.41 -10.25
N HIS A 144 2.69 -2.67 -9.61
CA HIS A 144 3.09 -4.04 -9.27
C HIS A 144 2.14 -4.71 -8.28
N LYS A 145 1.60 -3.93 -7.34
CA LYS A 145 0.53 -4.38 -6.43
C LYS A 145 -0.77 -4.67 -7.17
N LEU A 146 -1.12 -3.85 -8.17
CA LEU A 146 -2.26 -4.11 -9.06
C LEU A 146 -2.10 -5.44 -9.79
N CYS A 147 -0.96 -5.65 -10.44
CA CYS A 147 -0.68 -6.86 -11.22
C CYS A 147 -0.39 -8.09 -10.34
N GLY A 148 -0.08 -7.92 -9.06
CA GLY A 148 0.33 -9.00 -8.17
C GLY A 148 1.67 -9.67 -8.54
N THR A 149 2.53 -8.96 -9.26
CA THR A 149 3.81 -9.52 -9.78
C THR A 149 4.97 -9.40 -8.80
N GLY A 150 4.79 -8.70 -7.68
CA GLY A 150 5.91 -8.31 -6.83
C GLY A 150 6.85 -7.30 -7.49
N ILE A 151 7.85 -6.85 -6.75
CA ILE A 151 8.81 -5.84 -7.24
C ILE A 151 9.93 -6.54 -7.99
N LEU A 152 9.93 -6.44 -9.32
CA LEU A 152 11.05 -6.85 -10.17
C LEU A 152 11.72 -5.59 -10.74
N TYR A 153 12.88 -5.22 -10.22
CA TYR A 153 13.61 -4.00 -10.62
C TYR A 153 13.78 -3.77 -12.14
N PRO A 154 13.98 -4.80 -12.98
CA PRO A 154 14.09 -4.58 -14.43
C PRO A 154 12.80 -4.03 -15.06
N ASP A 155 11.66 -4.30 -14.46
CA ASP A 155 10.36 -3.84 -14.98
C ASP A 155 10.02 -2.42 -14.55
N PHE A 156 10.67 -1.87 -13.53
CA PHE A 156 10.45 -0.50 -13.06
C PHE A 156 10.83 0.58 -14.10
N ALA A 157 11.75 0.30 -15.00
CA ALA A 157 12.14 1.26 -16.06
C ALA A 157 11.15 1.34 -17.23
N LYS A 158 10.10 0.52 -17.24
CA LYS A 158 9.05 0.55 -18.26
C LYS A 158 8.02 1.64 -17.98
N GLU A 159 7.45 2.19 -19.02
CA GLU A 159 6.21 3.01 -18.91
C GLU A 159 5.02 2.06 -18.74
N TYR A 160 4.08 2.41 -17.86
CA TYR A 160 2.91 1.58 -17.57
C TYR A 160 1.68 2.15 -18.27
N ASP A 161 0.98 1.30 -19.02
CA ASP A 161 -0.31 1.62 -19.63
C ASP A 161 -1.43 1.32 -18.63
N CYS A 162 -1.60 2.21 -17.68
CA CYS A 162 -2.70 2.14 -16.71
C CYS A 162 -3.15 3.55 -16.29
N ARG A 163 -4.37 3.64 -15.76
CA ARG A 163 -4.86 4.89 -15.15
C ARG A 163 -4.43 4.91 -13.70
N PHE A 164 -3.79 5.98 -13.29
CA PHE A 164 -3.45 6.22 -11.89
C PHE A 164 -3.74 7.67 -11.50
N LYS A 165 -3.93 7.89 -10.20
CA LYS A 165 -4.00 9.19 -9.58
C LYS A 165 -3.02 9.22 -8.44
N SER A 166 -2.24 10.29 -8.33
CA SER A 166 -1.36 10.51 -7.20
C SER A 166 -1.72 11.84 -6.54
N PHE A 167 -1.65 11.88 -5.22
CA PHE A 167 -1.86 13.08 -4.42
C PHE A 167 -0.93 13.05 -3.20
N GLU A 168 -0.67 14.24 -2.64
CA GLU A 168 0.13 14.38 -1.43
C GLU A 168 -0.77 14.39 -0.20
N LEU A 169 -0.42 13.63 0.82
CA LEU A 169 -1.14 13.55 2.09
C LEU A 169 -0.13 13.37 3.23
N PHE A 170 -0.10 14.29 4.20
CA PHE A 170 0.75 14.22 5.40
C PHE A 170 2.24 13.93 5.11
N GLY A 171 2.82 14.57 4.09
CA GLY A 171 4.21 14.36 3.70
C GLY A 171 4.49 13.01 3.02
N CYS A 172 3.45 12.32 2.58
CA CYS A 172 3.51 11.11 1.78
C CYS A 172 2.87 11.34 0.41
N VAL A 173 3.30 10.56 -0.58
CA VAL A 173 2.59 10.40 -1.85
C VAL A 173 1.72 9.16 -1.77
N VAL A 174 0.47 9.28 -2.17
CA VAL A 174 -0.47 8.16 -2.34
C VAL A 174 -0.78 8.01 -3.82
N THR A 175 -0.72 6.82 -4.34
CA THR A 175 -1.07 6.48 -5.73
C THR A 175 -1.99 5.29 -5.78
#